data_774ac3f8f491da867b6c13b443fbcfee
#
_entry.id   774ac3f8f491da867b6c13b443fbcfee
#
_cell.length_a   1.000
_cell.length_b   1.000
_cell.length_c   1.000
_cell.angle_alpha   90.00
_cell.angle_beta   90.00
_cell.angle_gamma   90.00
#
_symmetry.space_group_name_H-M   'P 1'
#
loop_
_entity.id
_entity.type
_entity.pdbx_description
1 polymer ?
#
loop_
_entity_poly.entity_id
_entity_poly.type
_entity_poly.pdbx_seq_one_letter_code
_entity_poly.pdbx_strand_id
1 'polypeptide(L)'
;MDEVKEYIDCRYLSSHEAIWRMFEFDIHYRTPAVERLAVHLPWMNTVVYPARQPLADIVDDPHHTRTTLTEWFSTNRTFPCARELTYIEFPTKWVWNRKDKAWHPCKGPTKIGRAIYINPSCGELYYLRMLLNVVKGATSYEDLRTISGVLYPTFKDACQAMGLLGDDSEWREALREASVWGSAAQMR
;
A
#
# COMPACT_ATOMS: atom_id res chain seq x y z
N MET A 1 -27.52 -16.89 -16.48
CA MET A 1 -28.32 -16.03 -15.60
C MET A 1 -27.36 -15.45 -14.59
N ASP A 2 -27.35 -14.15 -14.39
CA ASP A 2 -26.43 -13.50 -13.46
C ASP A 2 -27.15 -13.33 -12.11
N GLU A 3 -26.89 -14.25 -11.18
CA GLU A 3 -27.53 -14.29 -9.85
C GLU A 3 -27.30 -13.02 -9.04
N VAL A 4 -26.15 -12.38 -9.23
CA VAL A 4 -25.82 -11.11 -8.56
C VAL A 4 -26.70 -9.98 -9.07
N LYS A 5 -26.95 -9.95 -10.36
CA LYS A 5 -27.83 -8.96 -10.99
C LYS A 5 -29.29 -9.17 -10.56
N GLU A 6 -29.78 -10.42 -10.57
CA GLU A 6 -31.13 -10.74 -10.06
C GLU A 6 -31.30 -10.36 -8.59
N TYR A 7 -30.31 -10.66 -7.75
CA TYR A 7 -30.35 -10.27 -6.33
C TYR A 7 -30.41 -8.75 -6.16
N ILE A 8 -29.64 -8.00 -6.93
CA ILE A 8 -29.63 -6.52 -6.88
C ILE A 8 -30.97 -5.95 -7.39
N ASP A 9 -31.54 -6.54 -8.43
CA ASP A 9 -32.79 -6.07 -9.06
C ASP A 9 -34.02 -6.39 -8.20
N CYS A 10 -33.98 -7.47 -7.41
CA CYS A 10 -35.10 -7.89 -6.56
C CYS A 10 -35.04 -7.34 -5.12
N ARG A 11 -33.96 -6.73 -4.70
CA ARG A 11 -33.83 -6.20 -3.33
C ARG A 11 -34.76 -5.00 -3.11
N TYR A 12 -35.30 -4.90 -1.90
CA TYR A 12 -36.03 -3.70 -1.48
C TYR A 12 -35.13 -2.46 -1.54
N LEU A 13 -35.54 -1.44 -2.27
CA LEU A 13 -34.87 -0.16 -2.37
C LEU A 13 -35.56 0.85 -1.45
N SER A 14 -34.78 1.52 -0.62
CA SER A 14 -35.25 2.70 0.09
C SER A 14 -35.62 3.82 -0.90
N SER A 15 -36.55 4.71 -0.52
CA SER A 15 -36.91 5.84 -1.37
C SER A 15 -35.73 6.70 -1.79
N HIS A 16 -34.76 6.88 -0.91
CA HIS A 16 -33.52 7.62 -1.20
C HIS A 16 -32.66 6.92 -2.26
N GLU A 17 -32.48 5.61 -2.15
CA GLU A 17 -31.72 4.83 -3.12
C GLU A 17 -32.44 4.77 -4.48
N ALA A 18 -33.77 4.70 -4.47
CA ALA A 18 -34.56 4.76 -5.70
C ALA A 18 -34.39 6.09 -6.42
N ILE A 19 -34.40 7.22 -5.70
CA ILE A 19 -34.17 8.54 -6.23
C ILE A 19 -32.76 8.64 -6.85
N TRP A 20 -31.74 8.17 -6.13
CA TRP A 20 -30.37 8.16 -6.63
C TRP A 20 -30.21 7.37 -7.94
N ARG A 21 -30.89 6.23 -8.04
CA ARG A 21 -30.88 5.41 -9.26
C ARG A 21 -31.66 6.04 -10.41
N MET A 22 -32.82 6.64 -10.11
CA MET A 22 -33.64 7.29 -11.14
C MET A 22 -32.95 8.51 -11.77
N PHE A 23 -32.24 9.28 -10.99
CA PHE A 23 -31.55 10.48 -11.47
C PHE A 23 -30.09 10.24 -11.85
N GLU A 24 -29.60 9.00 -11.77
CA GLU A 24 -28.24 8.60 -12.13
C GLU A 24 -27.17 9.49 -11.48
N PHE A 25 -27.40 9.92 -10.23
CA PHE A 25 -26.41 10.70 -9.51
C PHE A 25 -25.13 9.89 -9.29
N ASP A 26 -23.98 10.49 -9.57
CA ASP A 26 -22.69 9.90 -9.30
C ASP A 26 -22.50 9.67 -7.79
N ILE A 27 -22.56 8.40 -7.35
CA ILE A 27 -22.37 8.03 -5.94
C ILE A 27 -20.91 8.12 -5.53
N HIS A 28 -19.99 8.04 -6.50
CA HIS A 28 -18.56 8.04 -6.27
C HIS A 28 -17.84 9.01 -7.20
N TYR A 29 -17.68 10.23 -6.74
CA TYR A 29 -16.75 11.16 -7.37
C TYR A 29 -15.45 11.17 -6.57
N ARG A 30 -14.34 10.81 -7.20
CA ARG A 30 -13.01 10.84 -6.58
C ARG A 30 -12.09 11.76 -7.38
N THR A 31 -11.81 12.90 -6.79
CA THR A 31 -10.81 13.82 -7.28
C THR A 31 -9.85 14.16 -6.14
N PRO A 32 -8.56 13.95 -6.30
CA PRO A 32 -7.87 13.31 -7.42
C PRO A 32 -8.06 11.78 -7.49
N ALA A 33 -7.79 11.20 -8.67
CA ALA A 33 -7.83 9.75 -8.86
C ALA A 33 -6.79 9.03 -7.99
N VAL A 34 -7.11 7.81 -7.55
CA VAL A 34 -6.24 7.02 -6.68
C VAL A 34 -5.52 5.93 -7.47
N GLU A 35 -4.18 5.89 -7.39
CA GLU A 35 -3.38 4.79 -7.90
C GLU A 35 -3.08 3.79 -6.78
N ARG A 36 -3.43 2.52 -7.00
CA ARG A 36 -3.14 1.45 -6.04
C ARG A 36 -1.70 1.01 -6.17
N LEU A 37 -0.98 1.06 -5.05
CA LEU A 37 0.43 0.75 -4.97
C LEU A 37 0.64 -0.65 -4.37
N ALA A 38 1.41 -1.49 -5.05
CA ALA A 38 1.77 -2.81 -4.57
C ALA A 38 2.78 -2.71 -3.42
N VAL A 39 2.60 -3.55 -2.39
CA VAL A 39 3.57 -3.73 -1.31
C VAL A 39 3.83 -5.22 -1.16
N HIS A 40 5.09 -5.63 -1.30
CA HIS A 40 5.52 -7.02 -1.16
C HIS A 40 6.96 -7.08 -0.66
N LEU A 41 7.31 -8.14 0.03
CA LEU A 41 8.70 -8.43 0.40
C LEU A 41 9.53 -8.84 -0.83
N PRO A 42 10.86 -8.83 -0.75
CA PRO A 42 11.72 -9.32 -1.82
C PRO A 42 11.27 -10.72 -2.25
N TRP A 43 11.13 -10.93 -3.56
CA TRP A 43 10.74 -12.21 -4.18
C TRP A 43 9.34 -12.74 -3.85
N MET A 44 8.50 -11.95 -3.14
CA MET A 44 7.14 -12.34 -2.73
C MET A 44 6.06 -11.55 -3.49
N ASN A 45 6.34 -11.09 -4.70
CA ASN A 45 5.35 -10.44 -5.54
C ASN A 45 4.34 -11.45 -6.12
N THR A 46 3.06 -11.08 -6.08
CA THR A 46 2.01 -11.88 -6.73
C THR A 46 2.02 -11.63 -8.23
N VAL A 47 2.13 -12.71 -8.99
CA VAL A 47 2.05 -12.69 -10.46
C VAL A 47 0.71 -13.28 -10.89
N VAL A 48 -0.04 -12.52 -11.70
CA VAL A 48 -1.29 -12.99 -12.30
C VAL A 48 -0.99 -13.40 -13.74
N TYR A 49 -1.32 -14.63 -14.08
CA TYR A 49 -1.05 -15.19 -15.41
C TYR A 49 -2.23 -16.04 -15.92
N PRO A 50 -2.39 -16.20 -17.25
CA PRO A 50 -3.40 -17.07 -17.83
C PRO A 50 -3.13 -18.54 -17.49
N ALA A 51 -4.16 -19.30 -17.13
CA ALA A 51 -4.04 -20.70 -16.72
C ALA A 51 -3.39 -21.66 -17.76
N ARG A 52 -3.28 -21.21 -19.01
CA ARG A 52 -2.69 -21.99 -20.13
C ARG A 52 -1.20 -21.69 -20.37
N GLN A 53 -0.61 -20.73 -19.67
CA GLN A 53 0.79 -20.34 -19.88
C GLN A 53 1.71 -21.22 -19.00
N PRO A 54 2.80 -21.79 -19.55
CA PRO A 54 3.76 -22.56 -18.77
C PRO A 54 4.43 -21.70 -17.70
N LEU A 55 4.60 -22.23 -16.49
CA LEU A 55 5.21 -21.50 -15.37
C LEU A 55 6.66 -21.09 -15.64
N ALA A 56 7.41 -21.89 -16.41
CA ALA A 56 8.78 -21.56 -16.78
C ALA A 56 8.88 -20.25 -17.54
N ASP A 57 8.00 -20.02 -18.52
CA ASP A 57 7.99 -18.80 -19.33
C ASP A 57 7.63 -17.55 -18.50
N ILE A 58 6.91 -17.76 -17.39
CA ILE A 58 6.48 -16.66 -16.50
C ILE A 58 7.61 -16.26 -15.55
N VAL A 59 8.33 -17.26 -15.03
CA VAL A 59 9.43 -17.03 -14.06
C VAL A 59 10.60 -16.33 -14.73
N ASP A 60 10.87 -16.67 -15.98
CA ASP A 60 12.00 -16.14 -16.75
C ASP A 60 11.70 -14.79 -17.42
N ASP A 61 10.42 -14.38 -17.46
CA ASP A 61 10.05 -13.08 -18.05
C ASP A 61 10.22 -11.93 -17.05
N PRO A 62 11.19 -11.02 -17.25
CA PRO A 62 11.41 -9.85 -16.41
C PRO A 62 10.16 -8.95 -16.29
N HIS A 63 9.26 -9.00 -17.27
CA HIS A 63 8.03 -8.22 -17.24
C HIS A 63 7.07 -8.67 -16.14
N HIS A 64 7.06 -9.96 -15.77
CA HIS A 64 6.21 -10.47 -14.69
C HIS A 64 6.74 -10.11 -13.29
N THR A 65 8.03 -9.85 -13.14
CA THR A 65 8.64 -9.47 -11.85
C THR A 65 8.53 -7.98 -11.56
N ARG A 66 8.23 -7.14 -12.57
CA ARG A 66 8.07 -5.69 -12.40
C ARG A 66 6.75 -5.37 -11.71
N THR A 67 6.86 -4.62 -10.62
CA THR A 67 5.73 -4.08 -9.84
C THR A 67 5.89 -2.57 -9.68
N THR A 68 4.84 -1.89 -9.22
CA THR A 68 4.94 -0.46 -8.89
C THR A 68 6.06 -0.17 -7.89
N LEU A 69 6.33 -1.11 -6.96
CA LEU A 69 7.38 -0.97 -5.95
C LEU A 69 8.79 -1.18 -6.52
N THR A 70 9.02 -2.26 -7.28
CA THR A 70 10.34 -2.52 -7.88
C THR A 70 10.74 -1.45 -8.89
N GLU A 71 9.77 -0.95 -9.65
CA GLU A 71 10.00 0.12 -10.59
C GLU A 71 10.14 1.50 -9.93
N TRP A 72 9.59 1.71 -8.73
CA TRP A 72 9.90 2.90 -7.94
C TRP A 72 11.37 2.94 -7.54
N PHE A 73 11.95 1.82 -7.09
CA PHE A 73 13.39 1.73 -6.85
C PHE A 73 14.21 1.99 -8.13
N SER A 74 13.80 1.41 -9.25
CA SER A 74 14.46 1.59 -10.54
C SER A 74 14.43 3.05 -10.99
N THR A 75 13.29 3.71 -10.85
CA THR A 75 13.10 5.11 -11.22
C THR A 75 13.94 6.03 -10.32
N ASN A 76 14.02 5.76 -9.02
CA ASN A 76 14.87 6.51 -8.09
C ASN A 76 16.37 6.36 -8.41
N ARG A 77 16.80 5.21 -8.92
CA ARG A 77 18.17 5.02 -9.41
C ARG A 77 18.46 5.88 -10.63
N THR A 78 17.51 5.93 -11.56
CA THR A 78 17.68 6.60 -12.86
C THR A 78 17.49 8.11 -12.78
N PHE A 79 16.52 8.58 -11.98
CA PHE A 79 16.14 9.99 -11.93
C PHE A 79 16.34 10.58 -10.52
N PRO A 80 17.33 11.46 -10.32
CA PRO A 80 17.57 12.10 -9.01
C PRO A 80 16.36 12.90 -8.50
N CYS A 81 15.59 13.54 -9.38
CA CYS A 81 14.39 14.29 -9.00
C CYS A 81 13.26 13.41 -8.43
N ALA A 82 13.27 12.10 -8.72
CA ALA A 82 12.31 11.15 -8.17
C ALA A 82 12.54 10.89 -6.68
N ARG A 83 13.78 11.08 -6.19
CA ARG A 83 14.19 10.79 -4.81
C ARG A 83 13.63 11.74 -3.74
N GLU A 84 12.99 12.83 -4.16
CA GLU A 84 12.35 13.77 -3.24
C GLU A 84 11.03 13.26 -2.65
N LEU A 85 10.48 12.20 -3.25
CA LEU A 85 9.15 11.68 -2.94
C LEU A 85 9.22 10.34 -2.21
N THR A 86 8.27 10.15 -1.28
CA THR A 86 7.99 8.82 -0.73
C THR A 86 7.27 7.96 -1.77
N TYR A 87 7.18 6.66 -1.53
CA TYR A 87 6.46 5.76 -2.43
C TYR A 87 4.98 6.14 -2.59
N ILE A 88 4.35 6.59 -1.50
CA ILE A 88 2.93 6.99 -1.50
C ILE A 88 2.71 8.32 -2.25
N GLU A 89 3.65 9.25 -2.14
CA GLU A 89 3.60 10.53 -2.85
C GLU A 89 3.95 10.40 -4.34
N PHE A 90 4.57 9.30 -4.73
CA PHE A 90 5.13 9.14 -6.07
C PHE A 90 4.13 9.37 -7.21
N PRO A 91 2.86 8.88 -7.14
CA PRO A 91 1.87 9.10 -8.19
C PRO A 91 1.43 10.56 -8.38
N THR A 92 1.85 11.47 -7.50
CA THR A 92 1.59 12.90 -7.66
C THR A 92 2.40 13.53 -8.79
N LYS A 93 3.62 13.02 -9.03
CA LYS A 93 4.54 13.51 -10.07
C LYS A 93 4.86 12.47 -11.15
N TRP A 94 4.52 11.20 -10.93
CA TRP A 94 4.82 10.09 -11.83
C TRP A 94 3.56 9.28 -12.13
N VAL A 95 3.41 8.81 -13.38
CA VAL A 95 2.28 7.99 -13.83
C VAL A 95 2.73 6.57 -14.10
N TRP A 96 2.03 5.60 -13.54
CA TRP A 96 2.26 4.19 -13.81
C TRP A 96 1.68 3.79 -15.17
N ASN A 97 2.54 3.35 -16.08
CA ASN A 97 2.12 2.75 -17.34
C ASN A 97 1.99 1.23 -17.16
N ARG A 98 0.75 0.74 -17.26
CA ARG A 98 0.46 -0.69 -17.08
C ARG A 98 0.99 -1.58 -18.20
N LYS A 99 1.16 -1.03 -19.40
CA LYS A 99 1.66 -1.80 -20.56
C LYS A 99 3.16 -2.03 -20.43
N ASP A 100 3.89 -0.98 -20.16
CA ASP A 100 5.35 -1.01 -20.07
C ASP A 100 5.83 -1.43 -18.68
N LYS A 101 4.89 -1.48 -17.70
CA LYS A 101 5.18 -1.66 -16.27
C LYS A 101 6.35 -0.76 -15.81
N ALA A 102 6.22 0.53 -16.06
CA ALA A 102 7.22 1.54 -15.74
C ALA A 102 6.57 2.85 -15.30
N TRP A 103 7.31 3.64 -14.54
CA TRP A 103 6.91 4.98 -14.15
C TRP A 103 7.39 6.00 -15.17
N HIS A 104 6.50 6.91 -15.57
CA HIS A 104 6.81 8.03 -16.45
C HIS A 104 6.47 9.37 -15.79
N PRO A 105 7.18 10.45 -16.10
CA PRO A 105 6.86 11.78 -15.57
C PRO A 105 5.43 12.18 -15.90
N CYS A 106 4.69 12.67 -14.91
CA CYS A 106 3.30 13.08 -15.09
C CYS A 106 3.23 14.42 -15.85
N LYS A 107 2.39 14.47 -16.91
CA LYS A 107 2.05 15.68 -17.65
C LYS A 107 0.58 16.08 -17.49
N GLY A 108 -0.18 15.30 -16.72
CA GLY A 108 -1.63 15.42 -16.56
C GLY A 108 -2.06 15.64 -15.10
N PRO A 109 -3.34 15.40 -14.80
CA PRO A 109 -3.85 15.54 -13.45
C PRO A 109 -3.15 14.59 -12.47
N THR A 110 -2.82 15.11 -11.30
CA THR A 110 -2.16 14.36 -10.22
C THR A 110 -3.03 13.24 -9.69
N LYS A 111 -2.41 12.13 -9.30
CA LYS A 111 -3.06 11.02 -8.61
C LYS A 111 -2.54 10.92 -7.18
N ILE A 112 -3.33 10.35 -6.29
CA ILE A 112 -2.91 10.01 -4.93
C ILE A 112 -2.50 8.55 -4.90
N GLY A 113 -1.32 8.25 -4.35
CA GLY A 113 -0.88 6.89 -4.09
C GLY A 113 -1.59 6.30 -2.88
N ARG A 114 -2.04 5.05 -3.00
CA ARG A 114 -2.62 4.30 -1.89
C ARG A 114 -2.01 2.92 -1.82
N ALA A 115 -1.21 2.66 -0.78
CA ALA A 115 -0.78 1.31 -0.45
C ALA A 115 -1.96 0.48 0.09
N ILE A 116 -1.94 -0.82 -0.18
CA ILE A 116 -2.91 -1.76 0.39
C ILE A 116 -2.83 -1.75 1.92
N TYR A 117 -3.96 -2.02 2.57
CA TYR A 117 -3.97 -2.24 4.00
C TYR A 117 -3.25 -3.57 4.32
N ILE A 118 -2.36 -3.54 5.28
CA ILE A 118 -1.62 -4.70 5.77
C ILE A 118 -1.82 -4.77 7.27
N ASN A 119 -2.26 -5.94 7.75
CA ASN A 119 -2.48 -6.15 9.18
C ASN A 119 -1.12 -6.16 9.91
N PRO A 120 -1.02 -5.59 11.12
CA PRO A 120 0.19 -5.66 11.95
C PRO A 120 0.72 -7.08 12.20
N SER A 121 -0.16 -8.10 12.19
CA SER A 121 0.24 -9.50 12.31
C SER A 121 1.04 -10.05 11.11
N CYS A 122 1.08 -9.33 9.99
CA CYS A 122 1.87 -9.72 8.80
C CYS A 122 3.39 -9.47 8.97
N GLY A 123 3.84 -9.07 10.14
CA GLY A 123 5.26 -8.93 10.48
C GLY A 123 6.02 -7.98 9.56
N GLU A 124 7.09 -8.45 8.92
CA GLU A 124 8.00 -7.64 8.10
C GLU A 124 7.29 -6.87 6.98
N LEU A 125 6.22 -7.41 6.41
CA LEU A 125 5.45 -6.74 5.37
C LEU A 125 4.75 -5.47 5.90
N TYR A 126 4.27 -5.50 7.15
CA TYR A 126 3.69 -4.35 7.82
C TYR A 126 4.72 -3.24 8.04
N TYR A 127 5.92 -3.60 8.54
CA TYR A 127 7.00 -2.65 8.77
C TYR A 127 7.55 -2.07 7.47
N LEU A 128 7.66 -2.88 6.42
CA LEU A 128 7.98 -2.39 5.08
C LEU A 128 6.99 -1.30 4.63
N ARG A 129 5.68 -1.54 4.79
CA ARG A 129 4.67 -0.55 4.45
C ARG A 129 4.82 0.74 5.25
N MET A 130 5.20 0.68 6.53
CA MET A 130 5.47 1.87 7.33
C MET A 130 6.64 2.68 6.77
N LEU A 131 7.75 2.04 6.45
CA LEU A 131 8.92 2.70 5.86
C LEU A 131 8.61 3.34 4.52
N LEU A 132 7.80 2.70 3.67
CA LEU A 132 7.38 3.23 2.37
C LEU A 132 6.54 4.52 2.46
N ASN A 133 5.94 4.82 3.61
CA ASN A 133 5.23 6.07 3.85
C ASN A 133 6.17 7.22 4.23
N VAL A 134 7.35 6.93 4.76
CA VAL A 134 8.24 7.93 5.39
C VAL A 134 9.55 8.10 4.63
N VAL A 135 10.16 6.98 4.19
CA VAL A 135 11.45 7.00 3.52
C VAL A 135 11.30 7.52 2.09
N LYS A 136 12.09 8.54 1.75
CA LYS A 136 12.12 9.14 0.42
C LYS A 136 13.25 8.56 -0.42
N GLY A 137 12.99 8.39 -1.71
CA GLY A 137 14.00 8.16 -2.71
C GLY A 137 14.80 6.86 -2.59
N ALA A 138 14.30 5.89 -1.84
CA ALA A 138 14.98 4.61 -1.70
C ALA A 138 15.18 3.92 -3.06
N THR A 139 16.33 3.29 -3.24
CA THR A 139 16.75 2.63 -4.49
C THR A 139 16.72 1.11 -4.41
N SER A 140 16.54 0.56 -3.22
CA SER A 140 16.45 -0.88 -2.95
C SER A 140 15.77 -1.15 -1.61
N TYR A 141 15.52 -2.41 -1.30
CA TYR A 141 15.03 -2.83 0.01
C TYR A 141 16.05 -2.63 1.14
N GLU A 142 17.34 -2.75 0.82
CA GLU A 142 18.44 -2.47 1.74
C GLU A 142 18.50 -0.98 2.07
N ASP A 143 18.31 -0.14 1.07
CA ASP A 143 18.31 1.31 1.23
C ASP A 143 17.16 1.77 2.14
N LEU A 144 15.96 1.15 2.03
CA LEU A 144 14.85 1.35 2.96
C LEU A 144 15.19 1.01 4.42
N ARG A 145 16.09 0.05 4.64
CA ARG A 145 16.54 -0.36 5.99
C ARG A 145 17.79 0.37 6.45
N THR A 146 18.33 1.25 5.62
CA THR A 146 19.55 2.02 5.96
C THR A 146 19.14 3.37 6.56
N ILE A 147 19.26 3.50 7.87
CA ILE A 147 18.90 4.70 8.60
C ILE A 147 20.16 5.37 9.13
N SER A 148 20.38 6.64 8.79
CA SER A 148 21.57 7.40 9.18
C SER A 148 22.91 6.70 8.85
N GLY A 149 22.93 5.96 7.73
CA GLY A 149 24.14 5.23 7.27
C GLY A 149 24.32 3.85 7.90
N VAL A 150 23.42 3.40 8.76
CA VAL A 150 23.44 2.07 9.39
C VAL A 150 22.40 1.18 8.73
N LEU A 151 22.83 0.03 8.20
CA LEU A 151 21.93 -0.98 7.64
C LEU A 151 21.39 -1.89 8.75
N TYR A 152 20.10 -1.90 8.91
CA TYR A 152 19.41 -2.78 9.87
C TYR A 152 19.02 -4.13 9.26
N PRO A 153 19.07 -5.23 10.02
CA PRO A 153 18.79 -6.57 9.50
C PRO A 153 17.33 -6.77 9.10
N THR A 154 16.38 -6.12 9.80
CA THR A 154 14.94 -6.26 9.57
C THR A 154 14.29 -4.91 9.31
N PHE A 155 13.11 -4.90 8.65
CA PHE A 155 12.29 -3.69 8.50
C PHE A 155 11.76 -3.20 9.84
N LYS A 156 11.50 -4.13 10.78
CA LYS A 156 11.09 -3.81 12.15
C LYS A 156 12.15 -2.98 12.87
N ASP A 157 13.42 -3.43 12.84
CA ASP A 157 14.52 -2.72 13.49
C ASP A 157 14.73 -1.33 12.89
N ALA A 158 14.61 -1.20 11.56
CA ALA A 158 14.67 0.09 10.88
C ALA A 158 13.50 1.02 11.32
N CYS A 159 12.27 0.51 11.42
CA CYS A 159 11.14 1.27 11.96
C CYS A 159 11.37 1.72 13.40
N GLN A 160 11.96 0.86 14.25
CA GLN A 160 12.28 1.19 15.62
C GLN A 160 13.36 2.28 15.69
N ALA A 161 14.39 2.18 14.87
CA ALA A 161 15.45 3.19 14.79
C ALA A 161 14.95 4.56 14.32
N MET A 162 13.89 4.58 13.49
CA MET A 162 13.21 5.80 13.06
C MET A 162 12.17 6.33 14.06
N GLY A 163 11.92 5.62 15.17
CA GLY A 163 10.88 5.99 16.14
C GLY A 163 9.44 5.85 15.60
N LEU A 164 9.23 5.04 14.57
CA LEU A 164 7.91 4.82 13.96
C LEU A 164 7.04 3.85 14.77
N LEU A 165 7.66 3.04 15.60
CA LEU A 165 6.94 2.16 16.52
C LEU A 165 6.63 2.97 17.78
N GLY A 166 5.34 3.21 18.02
CA GLY A 166 4.91 3.84 19.28
C GLY A 166 5.49 3.07 20.46
N ASP A 167 5.96 3.80 21.43
CA ASP A 167 6.38 3.21 22.70
C ASP A 167 5.11 2.66 23.40
N ASP A 168 5.20 1.42 23.87
CA ASP A 168 4.13 0.79 24.70
C ASP A 168 3.96 1.49 26.06
N SER A 169 4.70 2.57 26.32
CA SER A 169 4.66 3.30 27.60
C SER A 169 3.28 3.84 27.91
N GLU A 170 2.58 4.44 26.94
CA GLU A 170 1.22 4.94 27.10
C GLU A 170 0.23 3.82 27.45
N TRP A 171 0.34 2.67 26.78
CA TRP A 171 -0.49 1.50 27.08
C TRP A 171 -0.19 0.91 28.46
N ARG A 172 1.09 0.87 28.83
CA ARG A 172 1.51 0.40 30.17
C ARG A 172 1.01 1.35 31.26
N GLU A 173 1.05 2.64 31.01
CA GLU A 173 0.57 3.66 31.94
C GLU A 173 -0.95 3.62 32.06
N ALA A 174 -1.67 3.51 30.95
CA ALA A 174 -3.12 3.34 30.93
C ALA A 174 -3.56 2.06 31.66
N LEU A 175 -2.87 0.94 31.44
CA LEU A 175 -3.13 -0.32 32.16
C LEU A 175 -2.80 -0.19 33.66
N ARG A 176 -1.76 0.53 34.02
CA ARG A 176 -1.38 0.80 35.39
C ARG A 176 -2.40 1.67 36.11
N GLU A 177 -2.88 2.72 35.45
CA GLU A 177 -3.97 3.55 35.97
C GLU A 177 -5.27 2.75 36.12
N ALA A 178 -5.65 1.97 35.09
CA ALA A 178 -6.82 1.11 35.16
C ALA A 178 -6.72 0.07 36.26
N SER A 179 -5.53 -0.47 36.57
CA SER A 179 -5.32 -1.45 37.66
C SER A 179 -5.53 -0.88 39.04
N VAL A 180 -5.40 0.44 39.20
CA VAL A 180 -5.67 1.13 40.48
C VAL A 180 -7.18 1.25 40.74
N TRP A 181 -7.99 1.35 39.69
CA TRP A 181 -9.42 1.63 39.79
C TRP A 181 -10.31 0.44 39.43
N GLY A 182 -9.79 -0.56 38.75
CA GLY A 182 -10.55 -1.69 38.20
C GLY A 182 -10.11 -3.06 38.73
N SER A 183 -11.07 -3.95 38.91
CA SER A 183 -10.77 -5.36 39.11
C SER A 183 -10.36 -6.03 37.81
N ALA A 184 -9.61 -7.14 37.85
CA ALA A 184 -9.21 -7.89 36.65
C ALA A 184 -10.38 -8.32 35.74
N ALA A 185 -11.61 -8.36 36.23
CA ALA A 185 -12.83 -8.65 35.50
C ALA A 185 -13.35 -7.43 34.70
N GLN A 186 -12.99 -6.21 35.10
CA GLN A 186 -13.37 -4.96 34.44
C GLN A 186 -12.37 -4.53 33.37
N MET A 187 -11.18 -5.16 33.34
CA MET A 187 -10.10 -4.89 32.37
C MET A 187 -10.11 -5.85 31.16
N ARG A 188 -11.09 -6.73 31.05
CA ARG A 188 -11.28 -7.65 29.91
C ARG A 188 -12.24 -6.99 28.85
#